data_b8f9b6f54cccd57ccefeaae09e9b8463
#
_entry.id   b8f9b6f54cccd57ccefeaae09e9b8463
#
_cell.length_a   1.000
_cell.length_b   1.000
_cell.length_c   1.000
_cell.angle_alpha   90.00
_cell.angle_beta   90.00
_cell.angle_gamma   90.00
#
_symmetry.space_group_name_H-M   'P 1'
#
loop_
_entity.id
_entity.type
_entity.pdbx_description
1 polymer ?
#
loop_
_entity_poly.entity_id
_entity_poly.type
_entity_poly.pdbx_seq_one_letter_code
_entity_poly.pdbx_strand_id
1 'polypeptide(L)'
;MGKNVREQEGIMHVYFRANGRYTVFYDDEDNLELLRRMDKYAKKFGSVIMEFALMGNHAHFLIETSCVTELMRETLQSYSRWYNKKYKNSNKIFKTPFSSACKRDDEWIMNTSLYILQNPIKAGICGKV
;
A
#
# COMPACT_ATOMS: atom_id res chain seq x y z
N MET A 1 7.49 14.49 -23.55
CA MET A 1 7.29 14.16 -23.06
C MET A 1 7.79 13.94 -21.96
N GLY A 2 8.61 13.80 -21.77
CA GLY A 2 9.14 13.63 -20.64
C GLY A 2 8.40 13.16 -19.56
N LYS A 3 7.49 12.60 -19.83
CA LYS A 3 6.75 12.17 -18.87
C LYS A 3 7.35 11.09 -18.17
N ASN A 4 7.36 11.06 -16.93
CA ASN A 4 7.81 9.96 -16.15
C ASN A 4 6.75 8.90 -16.20
N VAL A 5 7.05 7.87 -16.92
CA VAL A 5 6.15 6.74 -17.02
C VAL A 5 6.46 5.79 -15.89
N ARG A 6 5.45 5.46 -15.09
CA ARG A 6 5.64 4.56 -13.96
C ARG A 6 5.92 3.15 -14.45
N GLU A 7 6.93 2.52 -13.89
CA GLU A 7 7.22 1.13 -14.21
C GLU A 7 6.14 0.26 -13.60
N GLN A 8 5.63 -0.70 -14.36
CA GLN A 8 4.48 -1.50 -13.92
C GLN A 8 4.85 -2.88 -13.42
N GLU A 9 5.95 -3.45 -13.90
CA GLU A 9 6.25 -4.83 -13.62
C GLU A 9 7.54 -4.99 -12.86
N GLY A 10 7.55 -5.85 -11.87
CA GLY A 10 8.73 -6.17 -11.09
C GLY A 10 8.41 -6.22 -9.62
N ILE A 11 9.47 -6.21 -8.80
CA ILE A 11 9.31 -6.12 -7.36
C ILE A 11 9.36 -4.64 -7.02
N MET A 12 8.25 -4.15 -6.50
CA MET A 12 8.07 -2.73 -6.28
C MET A 12 8.01 -2.41 -4.81
N HIS A 13 8.67 -1.31 -4.42
CA HIS A 13 8.43 -0.72 -3.11
C HIS A 13 7.37 0.36 -3.35
N VAL A 14 6.20 0.14 -2.81
CA VAL A 14 5.06 1.04 -2.99
C VAL A 14 4.84 1.81 -1.70
N TYR A 15 4.63 3.11 -1.85
CA TYR A 15 4.39 3.98 -0.73
C TYR A 15 3.17 4.83 -1.04
N PHE A 16 2.25 4.95 -0.09
CA PHE A 16 1.16 5.91 -0.23
C PHE A 16 0.87 6.53 1.11
N ARG A 17 0.26 7.71 1.08
CA ARG A 17 -0.01 8.42 2.31
C ARG A 17 -1.33 9.12 2.25
N ALA A 18 -1.79 9.52 3.42
CA ALA A 18 -3.04 10.26 3.55
C ALA A 18 -2.91 11.63 2.92
N ASN A 19 -4.04 12.14 2.47
CA ASN A 19 -4.13 13.48 1.94
C ASN A 19 -4.30 14.42 3.13
N GLY A 20 -3.46 15.44 3.22
CA GLY A 20 -3.56 16.44 4.26
C GLY A 20 -3.43 15.85 5.64
N ARG A 21 -4.41 16.07 6.47
CA ARG A 21 -4.35 15.67 7.87
C ARG A 21 -5.07 14.39 8.18
N TYR A 22 -5.54 13.68 7.16
CA TYR A 22 -6.29 12.48 7.42
C TYR A 22 -5.42 11.43 8.10
N THR A 23 -6.01 10.72 9.05
CA THR A 23 -5.49 9.45 9.51
C THR A 23 -6.35 8.42 8.83
N VAL A 24 -5.72 7.57 8.03
CA VAL A 24 -6.49 6.63 7.22
C VAL A 24 -6.56 5.25 7.84
N PHE A 25 -5.78 5.00 8.89
CA PHE A 25 -5.83 3.74 9.62
C PHE A 25 -5.93 4.09 11.11
N TYR A 26 -7.16 4.18 11.63
CA TYR A 26 -7.34 4.55 13.02
C TYR A 26 -7.22 3.37 13.96
N ASP A 27 -7.65 2.20 13.53
CA ASP A 27 -7.73 1.06 14.42
C ASP A 27 -7.41 -0.21 13.65
N ASP A 28 -7.45 -1.34 14.35
CA ASP A 28 -7.12 -2.62 13.73
C ASP A 28 -8.10 -2.98 12.62
N GLU A 29 -9.35 -2.59 12.76
CA GLU A 29 -10.33 -2.87 11.71
C GLU A 29 -9.93 -2.19 10.41
N ASP A 30 -9.49 -0.94 10.49
CA ASP A 30 -9.06 -0.21 9.32
C ASP A 30 -7.84 -0.88 8.69
N ASN A 31 -6.87 -1.26 9.51
CA ASN A 31 -5.67 -1.92 9.02
C ASN A 31 -6.03 -3.23 8.31
N LEU A 32 -6.88 -4.02 8.93
CA LEU A 32 -7.26 -5.31 8.36
C LEU A 32 -8.06 -5.13 7.08
N GLU A 33 -8.89 -4.09 7.03
CA GLU A 33 -9.69 -3.86 5.85
C GLU A 33 -8.81 -3.50 4.66
N LEU A 34 -7.80 -2.66 4.88
CA LEU A 34 -6.88 -2.36 3.80
C LEU A 34 -6.15 -3.63 3.34
N LEU A 35 -5.67 -4.43 4.29
CA LEU A 35 -4.94 -5.65 3.92
C LEU A 35 -5.83 -6.64 3.19
N ARG A 36 -7.09 -6.74 3.60
CA ARG A 36 -8.01 -7.63 2.93
C ARG A 36 -8.24 -7.21 1.48
N ARG A 37 -8.38 -5.91 1.25
CA ARG A 37 -8.57 -5.41 -0.10
C ARG A 37 -7.32 -5.53 -0.93
N MET A 38 -6.16 -5.28 -0.31
CA MET A 38 -4.90 -5.47 -1.02
C MET A 38 -4.74 -6.93 -1.44
N ASP A 39 -5.07 -7.86 -0.56
CA ASP A 39 -4.99 -9.28 -0.88
C ASP A 39 -5.95 -9.65 -1.99
N LYS A 40 -7.17 -9.13 -1.94
CA LYS A 40 -8.16 -9.41 -2.96
C LYS A 40 -7.67 -8.98 -4.34
N TYR A 41 -7.16 -7.76 -4.44
CA TYR A 41 -6.74 -7.27 -5.74
C TYR A 41 -5.39 -7.83 -6.16
N ALA A 42 -4.52 -8.16 -5.21
CA ALA A 42 -3.29 -8.86 -5.55
C ALA A 42 -3.62 -10.19 -6.23
N LYS A 43 -4.57 -10.92 -5.69
CA LYS A 43 -4.97 -12.18 -6.30
C LYS A 43 -5.60 -11.96 -7.66
N LYS A 44 -6.41 -10.92 -7.79
CA LYS A 44 -7.06 -10.62 -9.06
C LYS A 44 -6.02 -10.36 -10.16
N PHE A 45 -4.95 -9.68 -9.82
CA PHE A 45 -3.94 -9.28 -10.79
C PHE A 45 -2.69 -10.17 -10.77
N GLY A 46 -2.75 -11.29 -10.08
CA GLY A 46 -1.63 -12.23 -10.06
C GLY A 46 -0.39 -11.67 -9.38
N SER A 47 -0.58 -10.85 -8.37
CA SER A 47 0.52 -10.19 -7.68
C SER A 47 0.76 -10.84 -6.32
N VAL A 48 1.95 -10.62 -5.77
CA VAL A 48 2.32 -11.20 -4.48
C VAL A 48 2.76 -10.08 -3.55
N ILE A 49 2.12 -9.98 -2.39
CA ILE A 49 2.51 -9.02 -1.38
C ILE A 49 3.57 -9.69 -0.52
N MET A 50 4.78 -9.14 -0.53
CA MET A 50 5.89 -9.76 0.16
C MET A 50 6.02 -9.22 1.57
N GLU A 51 5.84 -7.92 1.77
CA GLU A 51 5.93 -7.29 3.08
C GLU A 51 5.12 -6.04 3.11
N PHE A 52 4.79 -5.58 4.31
CA PHE A 52 4.05 -4.34 4.45
C PHE A 52 4.29 -3.73 5.82
N ALA A 53 4.03 -2.43 5.93
CA ALA A 53 4.00 -1.72 7.19
C ALA A 53 2.93 -0.64 7.07
N LEU A 54 2.03 -0.59 8.04
CA LEU A 54 0.94 0.39 8.06
C LEU A 54 1.18 1.34 9.22
N MET A 55 1.18 2.62 8.88
CA MET A 55 1.27 3.69 9.88
C MET A 55 -0.07 4.39 9.86
N GLY A 56 -0.35 5.21 10.81
CA GLY A 56 -1.67 5.86 10.86
C GLY A 56 -2.02 6.65 9.61
N ASN A 57 -1.04 7.25 8.98
CA ASN A 57 -1.31 8.13 7.84
C ASN A 57 -0.51 7.75 6.58
N HIS A 58 0.14 6.62 6.56
CA HIS A 58 0.84 6.18 5.35
C HIS A 58 1.14 4.70 5.45
N ALA A 59 1.59 4.11 4.35
CA ALA A 59 1.89 2.68 4.31
C ALA A 59 2.99 2.40 3.31
N HIS A 60 3.71 1.33 3.57
CA HIS A 60 4.74 0.81 2.68
C HIS A 60 4.40 -0.63 2.34
N PHE A 61 4.61 -1.01 1.08
CA PHE A 61 4.42 -2.39 0.66
C PHE A 61 5.56 -2.79 -0.25
N LEU A 62 5.98 -4.04 -0.14
CA LEU A 62 6.90 -4.64 -1.09
C LEU A 62 6.09 -5.67 -1.85
N ILE A 63 5.91 -5.47 -3.16
CA ILE A 63 4.97 -6.25 -3.96
C ILE A 63 5.62 -6.68 -5.25
N GLU A 64 5.43 -7.95 -5.61
CA GLU A 64 5.80 -8.42 -6.93
C GLU A 64 4.55 -8.36 -7.79
N THR A 65 4.57 -7.61 -8.87
CA THR A 65 3.38 -7.36 -9.66
C THR A 65 3.76 -7.09 -11.11
N SER A 66 2.79 -7.23 -12.00
CA SER A 66 2.97 -6.84 -13.40
C SER A 66 2.10 -5.63 -13.75
N CYS A 67 1.35 -5.08 -12.79
CA CYS A 67 0.46 -3.97 -13.08
C CYS A 67 0.21 -3.14 -11.82
N VAL A 68 1.27 -2.50 -11.33
CA VAL A 68 1.19 -1.82 -10.05
C VAL A 68 0.15 -0.70 -10.05
N THR A 69 -0.02 0.01 -11.16
CA THR A 69 -0.98 1.12 -11.18
C THR A 69 -2.40 0.61 -11.01
N GLU A 70 -2.79 -0.44 -11.73
CA GLU A 70 -4.15 -0.96 -11.58
C GLU A 70 -4.38 -1.57 -10.22
N LEU A 71 -3.38 -2.31 -9.73
CA LEU A 71 -3.49 -2.92 -8.42
C LEU A 71 -3.74 -1.85 -7.35
N MET A 72 -2.91 -0.81 -7.35
CA MET A 72 -3.02 0.19 -6.30
C MET A 72 -4.26 1.04 -6.49
N ARG A 73 -4.61 1.37 -7.73
CA ARG A 73 -5.81 2.17 -7.95
C ARG A 73 -7.05 1.46 -7.41
N GLU A 74 -7.20 0.18 -7.73
CA GLU A 74 -8.39 -0.53 -7.29
C GLU A 74 -8.38 -0.72 -5.78
N THR A 75 -7.22 -1.02 -5.22
CA THR A 75 -7.13 -1.18 -3.77
C THR A 75 -7.48 0.11 -3.04
N LEU A 76 -6.87 1.22 -3.45
CA LEU A 76 -7.07 2.47 -2.71
C LEU A 76 -8.46 3.03 -2.93
N GLN A 77 -9.02 2.88 -4.12
CA GLN A 77 -10.40 3.34 -4.34
C GLN A 77 -11.39 2.53 -3.53
N SER A 78 -11.19 1.22 -3.50
CA SER A 78 -12.06 0.35 -2.74
C SER A 78 -12.00 0.66 -1.25
N TYR A 79 -10.79 0.84 -0.73
CA TYR A 79 -10.64 1.18 0.68
C TYR A 79 -11.23 2.55 0.98
N SER A 80 -11.03 3.52 0.09
CA SER A 80 -11.56 4.86 0.30
C SER A 80 -13.08 4.86 0.41
N ARG A 81 -13.74 4.06 -0.43
CA ARG A 81 -15.20 3.97 -0.34
C ARG A 81 -15.62 3.38 1.00
N TRP A 82 -14.93 2.36 1.47
CA TRP A 82 -15.24 1.75 2.75
C TRP A 82 -14.97 2.73 3.90
N TYR A 83 -13.83 3.42 3.86
CA TYR A 83 -13.47 4.39 4.88
C TYR A 83 -14.50 5.52 4.93
N ASN A 84 -14.85 6.05 3.77
CA ASN A 84 -15.78 7.18 3.74
C ASN A 84 -17.15 6.80 4.27
N LYS A 85 -17.55 5.56 4.05
CA LYS A 85 -18.81 5.10 4.59
C LYS A 85 -18.72 4.93 6.11
N LYS A 86 -17.62 4.36 6.59
CA LYS A 86 -17.46 4.13 8.02
C LYS A 86 -17.38 5.43 8.79
N TYR A 87 -16.64 6.40 8.27
CA TYR A 87 -16.40 7.63 9.00
C TYR A 87 -17.26 8.79 8.50
N LYS A 88 -18.22 8.50 7.64
CA LYS A 88 -19.15 9.51 7.11
C LYS A 88 -18.40 10.67 6.51
N ASN A 89 -17.40 10.34 5.71
CA ASN A 89 -16.56 11.32 5.06
C ASN A 89 -16.85 11.29 3.56
N SER A 90 -16.64 12.41 2.88
CA SER A 90 -16.88 12.46 1.43
C SER A 90 -15.68 13.01 0.69
N ASN A 91 -14.58 13.24 1.39
CA ASN A 91 -13.42 13.85 0.75
C ASN A 91 -12.43 12.79 0.33
N LYS A 92 -11.46 13.22 -0.48
CA LYS A 92 -10.39 12.33 -0.90
C LYS A 92 -9.44 12.11 0.25
N ILE A 93 -9.20 10.87 0.62
CA ILE A 93 -8.39 10.59 1.80
C ILE A 93 -6.93 10.25 1.47
N PHE A 94 -6.63 9.82 0.25
CA PHE A 94 -5.25 9.50 -0.11
C PHE A 94 -4.67 10.54 -1.05
N LYS A 95 -3.42 10.86 -0.81
CA LYS A 95 -2.69 11.74 -1.71
C LYS A 95 -2.31 10.94 -2.93
N THR A 96 -2.56 11.46 -4.10
CA THR A 96 -2.22 10.78 -5.34
C THR A 96 -1.25 11.64 -6.14
N PRO A 97 -0.45 10.99 -6.95
CA PRO A 97 -0.35 9.54 -7.11
C PRO A 97 0.45 8.91 -5.99
N PHE A 98 0.28 7.60 -5.82
CA PHE A 98 1.15 6.88 -4.90
C PHE A 98 2.54 6.77 -5.53
N SER A 99 3.53 6.43 -4.72
CA SER A 99 4.90 6.26 -5.20
C SER A 99 5.22 4.79 -5.35
N SER A 100 5.99 4.46 -6.37
CA SER A 100 6.50 3.11 -6.52
C SER A 100 7.90 3.16 -7.10
N ALA A 101 8.76 2.29 -6.62
CA ALA A 101 10.13 2.19 -7.10
C ALA A 101 10.44 0.72 -7.33
N CYS A 102 10.88 0.41 -8.54
CA CYS A 102 11.19 -0.97 -8.88
C CYS A 102 12.53 -1.36 -8.29
N LYS A 103 12.56 -2.47 -7.56
CA LYS A 103 13.79 -2.96 -6.95
C LYS A 103 14.37 -4.05 -7.83
N ARG A 104 15.63 -3.90 -8.20
CA ARG A 104 16.19 -4.75 -9.23
C ARG A 104 17.26 -5.69 -8.74
N ASP A 105 17.79 -5.52 -7.54
CA ASP A 105 18.78 -6.46 -7.07
C ASP A 105 18.45 -6.86 -5.64
N ASP A 106 19.06 -7.95 -5.22
CA ASP A 106 18.72 -8.56 -3.96
C ASP A 106 19.08 -7.68 -2.77
N GLU A 107 20.15 -6.93 -2.88
CA GLU A 107 20.56 -6.07 -1.77
C GLU A 107 19.54 -4.96 -1.56
N TRP A 108 19.06 -4.37 -2.65
CA TRP A 108 18.03 -3.36 -2.55
C TRP A 108 16.76 -3.91 -1.94
N ILE A 109 16.37 -5.12 -2.36
CA ILE A 109 15.17 -5.76 -1.84
C ILE A 109 15.33 -6.03 -0.36
N MET A 110 16.49 -6.54 0.04
CA MET A 110 16.73 -6.83 1.44
C MET A 110 16.71 -5.57 2.28
N ASN A 111 17.33 -4.51 1.80
CA ASN A 111 17.38 -3.25 2.55
C ASN A 111 16.00 -2.64 2.68
N THR A 112 15.19 -2.72 1.61
CA THR A 112 13.83 -2.20 1.64
C THR A 112 13.00 -3.00 2.63
N SER A 113 13.16 -4.31 2.63
CA SER A 113 12.44 -5.18 3.54
C SER A 113 12.77 -4.81 4.99
N LEU A 114 14.04 -4.64 5.29
CA LEU A 114 14.44 -4.28 6.65
C LEU A 114 13.88 -2.92 7.04
N TYR A 115 13.88 -1.98 6.11
CA TYR A 115 13.32 -0.66 6.40
C TYR A 115 11.84 -0.77 6.74
N ILE A 116 11.09 -1.53 5.96
CA ILE A 116 9.67 -1.68 6.22
C ILE A 116 9.43 -2.33 7.58
N LEU A 117 10.23 -3.34 7.91
CA LEU A 117 10.04 -4.06 9.16
C LEU A 117 10.41 -3.24 10.39
N GLN A 118 11.09 -2.11 10.21
CA GLN A 118 11.43 -1.25 11.33
C GLN A 118 10.30 -0.32 11.71
N ASN A 119 9.24 -0.26 10.94
CA ASN A 119 8.12 0.62 11.25
C ASN A 119 7.23 0.00 12.32
N PRO A 120 6.52 0.81 13.10
CA PRO A 120 5.74 0.31 14.22
C PRO A 120 4.67 -0.70 13.87
N ILE A 121 3.96 -0.47 12.78
CA ILE A 121 2.92 -1.39 12.37
C ILE A 121 3.42 -2.09 11.16
N LYS A 122 3.92 -3.31 11.32
CA LYS A 122 4.58 -3.98 10.25
C LYS A 122 3.87 -5.27 9.88
N ALA A 123 4.52 -6.05 9.08
CA ALA A 123 3.92 -7.27 8.57
C ALA A 123 3.34 -8.12 9.66
N GLY A 124 3.91 -8.04 10.83
CA GLY A 124 3.39 -8.82 11.91
C GLY A 124 2.14 -8.26 12.56
N ILE A 125 1.61 -7.18 12.02
CA ILE A 125 0.47 -6.61 12.65
C ILE A 125 -0.60 -7.62 12.75
N CYS A 126 -0.74 -8.40 11.73
CA CYS A 126 -1.73 -9.40 11.77
C CYS A 126 -1.36 -10.46 12.73
N GLY A 127 -0.11 -10.59 12.96
CA GLY A 127 0.28 -11.61 13.84
C GLY A 127 0.64 -11.07 15.13
N LYS A 128 0.24 -9.87 15.41
CA LYS A 128 0.58 -9.43 16.61
C LYS A 128 -0.18 -10.24 17.43
N VAL A 129 0.12 -10.99 17.79
CA VAL A 129 -0.66 -11.91 18.35
C VAL A 129 -0.36 -12.10 19.71
#